data_adb6dd5d3787f125d9013805aeabd4a5
#
_entry.id   adb6dd5d3787f125d9013805aeabd4a5
#
_cell.length_a   1.000
_cell.length_b   1.000
_cell.length_c   1.000
_cell.angle_alpha   90.00
_cell.angle_beta   90.00
_cell.angle_gamma   90.00
#
_symmetry.space_group_name_H-M   'P 1'
#
loop_
_entity.id
_entity.type
_entity.pdbx_description
1 polymer ?
#
loop_
_entity_poly.entity_id
_entity_poly.type
_entity_poly.pdbx_seq_one_letter_code
_entity_poly.pdbx_strand_id
1 'polypeptide(L)'
;MNAYKNKIRIQNAITYAIVIGCYILIQIMMAGGHVNSLLKGILVPLCTYTILAVSLNLTVGILGELSLGHAGFMCAGAFSCAFFNHAMKNVIASNQVRFILALFVGAAVAAVFGILIGIPVLRLKGDYLAIVTLAFGEIVKNIINVLYVGIDGNGIHVSMKDVASLKLAADGQVIIKGAQGITGTPKTATFTIGIILVLLTLFIVLNIINSRTGRAIMAIRDNRIAAESVGINITKYKLMAFTISASLAGVAGVLYAHNLATLAATPKSFGYNMSIMILVFVVLGGIGNIRGSMIAAVILTLLPEMLRSLNNYRMLIYAVVLIVMMLLTSSPKAIEVRGRIFSSFRKKKTEGEA
;
A
#
# COMPACT_ATOMS: atom_id res chain seq x y z
N MET A 1 -19.33 22.26 18.32
CA MET A 1 -18.88 20.86 18.18
C MET A 1 -19.58 20.10 17.04
N ASN A 2 -20.89 20.28 16.85
CA ASN A 2 -21.65 19.62 15.77
C ASN A 2 -21.23 20.04 14.34
N ALA A 3 -21.01 21.35 14.11
CA ALA A 3 -20.59 21.85 12.78
C ALA A 3 -19.22 21.26 12.32
N TYR A 4 -18.26 21.11 13.24
CA TYR A 4 -16.96 20.51 12.95
C TYR A 4 -17.09 19.01 12.60
N LYS A 5 -17.89 18.25 13.36
CA LYS A 5 -18.18 16.85 13.07
C LYS A 5 -18.86 16.65 11.71
N ASN A 6 -19.80 17.53 11.38
CA ASN A 6 -20.48 17.50 10.08
C ASN A 6 -19.49 17.78 8.92
N LYS A 7 -18.59 18.74 9.07
CA LYS A 7 -17.55 19.03 8.06
C LYS A 7 -16.66 17.82 7.80
N ILE A 8 -16.21 17.11 8.84
CA ILE A 8 -15.41 15.88 8.70
C ILE A 8 -16.22 14.78 8.00
N ARG A 9 -17.47 14.56 8.40
CA ARG A 9 -18.35 13.56 7.77
C ARG A 9 -18.54 13.84 6.27
N ILE A 10 -18.80 15.09 5.90
CA ILE A 10 -18.94 15.50 4.49
C ILE A 10 -17.62 15.25 3.73
N GLN A 11 -16.48 15.59 4.33
CA GLN A 11 -15.19 15.35 3.71
C GLN A 11 -14.91 13.85 3.49
N ASN A 12 -15.22 13.01 4.46
CA ASN A 12 -15.06 11.56 4.32
C ASN A 12 -16.04 11.00 3.28
N ALA A 13 -17.31 11.45 3.29
CA ALA A 13 -18.30 11.05 2.29
C ALA A 13 -17.87 11.40 0.86
N ILE A 14 -17.27 12.57 0.64
CA ILE A 14 -16.72 12.95 -0.67
C ILE A 14 -15.59 11.98 -1.09
N THR A 15 -14.74 11.55 -0.16
CA THR A 15 -13.65 10.61 -0.46
C THR A 15 -14.20 9.24 -0.90
N TYR A 16 -15.20 8.72 -0.19
CA TYR A 16 -15.86 7.47 -0.58
C TYR A 16 -16.62 7.62 -1.91
N ALA A 17 -17.32 8.76 -2.09
CA ALA A 17 -18.05 9.02 -3.32
C ALA A 17 -17.12 9.07 -4.56
N ILE A 18 -15.91 9.62 -4.44
CA ILE A 18 -14.92 9.62 -5.51
C ILE A 18 -14.53 8.17 -5.89
N VAL A 19 -14.22 7.33 -4.90
CA VAL A 19 -13.82 5.93 -5.16
C VAL A 19 -14.96 5.14 -5.78
N ILE A 20 -16.17 5.26 -5.23
CA ILE A 20 -17.37 4.57 -5.75
C ILE A 20 -17.73 5.09 -7.15
N GLY A 21 -17.64 6.41 -7.37
CA GLY A 21 -17.90 7.02 -8.68
C GLY A 21 -16.91 6.52 -9.75
N CYS A 22 -15.60 6.47 -9.43
CA CYS A 22 -14.61 5.88 -10.32
C CYS A 22 -14.88 4.40 -10.59
N TYR A 23 -15.29 3.64 -9.58
CA TYR A 23 -15.64 2.23 -9.75
C TYR A 23 -16.81 2.04 -10.72
N ILE A 24 -17.91 2.79 -10.51
CA ILE A 24 -19.10 2.71 -11.37
C ILE A 24 -18.75 3.10 -12.82
N LEU A 25 -17.98 4.17 -13.01
CA LEU A 25 -17.54 4.61 -14.33
C LEU A 25 -16.74 3.53 -15.06
N ILE A 26 -15.76 2.92 -14.38
CA ILE A 26 -14.96 1.84 -14.97
C ILE A 26 -15.82 0.60 -15.26
N GLN A 27 -16.78 0.25 -14.40
CA GLN A 27 -17.69 -0.87 -14.62
C GLN A 27 -18.59 -0.65 -15.84
N ILE A 28 -19.11 0.57 -16.02
CA ILE A 28 -19.90 0.95 -17.21
C ILE A 28 -19.03 0.84 -18.47
N MET A 29 -17.79 1.32 -18.44
CA MET A 29 -16.86 1.20 -19.56
C MET A 29 -16.53 -0.27 -19.88
N MET A 30 -16.39 -1.13 -18.85
CA MET A 30 -16.17 -2.57 -19.02
C MET A 30 -17.39 -3.28 -19.65
N ALA A 31 -18.59 -2.95 -19.20
CA ALA A 31 -19.83 -3.48 -19.73
C ALA A 31 -20.08 -3.04 -21.19
N GLY A 32 -19.69 -1.82 -21.55
CA GLY A 32 -19.77 -1.29 -22.91
C GLY A 32 -18.67 -1.81 -23.86
N GLY A 33 -17.77 -2.70 -23.40
CA GLY A 33 -16.70 -3.26 -24.25
C GLY A 33 -15.57 -2.30 -24.61
N HIS A 34 -15.56 -1.07 -24.07
CA HIS A 34 -14.56 -0.03 -24.36
C HIS A 34 -13.22 -0.21 -23.62
N VAL A 35 -13.09 -1.21 -22.76
CA VAL A 35 -11.89 -1.46 -21.95
C VAL A 35 -11.02 -2.54 -22.59
N ASN A 36 -9.85 -2.16 -23.07
CA ASN A 36 -8.84 -3.07 -23.62
C ASN A 36 -8.34 -4.06 -22.56
N SER A 37 -7.88 -5.25 -22.98
CA SER A 37 -7.29 -6.28 -22.10
C SER A 37 -6.14 -5.75 -21.26
N LEU A 38 -5.38 -4.79 -21.78
CA LEU A 38 -4.30 -4.11 -21.07
C LEU A 38 -4.81 -3.32 -19.86
N LEU A 39 -5.87 -2.51 -20.05
CA LEU A 39 -6.49 -1.75 -18.96
C LEU A 39 -7.07 -2.69 -17.89
N LYS A 40 -7.70 -3.81 -18.29
CA LYS A 40 -8.17 -4.82 -17.33
C LYS A 40 -7.06 -5.37 -16.45
N GLY A 41 -5.85 -5.57 -17.02
CA GLY A 41 -4.68 -6.06 -16.29
C GLY A 41 -4.13 -5.08 -15.24
N ILE A 42 -4.37 -3.77 -15.39
CA ILE A 42 -3.84 -2.73 -14.49
C ILE A 42 -4.80 -2.42 -13.33
N LEU A 43 -6.10 -2.73 -13.45
CA LEU A 43 -7.09 -2.34 -12.46
C LEU A 43 -6.80 -2.89 -11.05
N VAL A 44 -6.32 -4.13 -10.94
CA VAL A 44 -5.96 -4.73 -9.64
C VAL A 44 -4.66 -4.11 -9.08
N PRO A 45 -3.55 -4.00 -9.84
CA PRO A 45 -2.37 -3.23 -9.42
C PRO A 45 -2.69 -1.79 -8.98
N LEU A 46 -3.61 -1.11 -9.66
CA LEU A 46 -4.04 0.24 -9.30
C LEU A 46 -4.67 0.28 -7.90
N CYS A 47 -5.54 -0.68 -7.58
CA CYS A 47 -6.08 -0.81 -6.22
C CYS A 47 -4.98 -1.13 -5.21
N THR A 48 -4.04 -2.02 -5.55
CA THR A 48 -2.90 -2.37 -4.69
C THR A 48 -2.06 -1.14 -4.34
N TYR A 49 -1.67 -0.35 -5.35
CA TYR A 49 -0.85 0.85 -5.14
C TYR A 49 -1.61 1.96 -4.42
N THR A 50 -2.91 2.05 -4.62
CA THR A 50 -3.77 2.97 -3.85
C THR A 50 -3.79 2.59 -2.36
N ILE A 51 -3.93 1.30 -2.02
CA ILE A 51 -3.86 0.82 -0.63
C ILE A 51 -2.48 1.14 -0.04
N LEU A 52 -1.40 0.86 -0.77
CA LEU A 52 -0.02 1.16 -0.34
C LEU A 52 0.21 2.66 -0.12
N ALA A 53 -0.27 3.52 -1.00
CA ALA A 53 -0.15 4.96 -0.84
C ALA A 53 -0.92 5.48 0.37
N VAL A 54 -2.15 5.02 0.58
CA VAL A 54 -2.97 5.40 1.74
C VAL A 54 -2.35 4.89 3.04
N SER A 55 -1.86 3.65 3.06
CA SER A 55 -1.22 3.06 4.24
C SER A 55 0.11 3.73 4.58
N LEU A 56 0.97 4.03 3.60
CA LEU A 56 2.22 4.77 3.82
C LEU A 56 1.95 6.20 4.28
N ASN A 57 0.90 6.86 3.77
CA ASN A 57 0.54 8.21 4.20
C ASN A 57 0.13 8.26 5.68
N LEU A 58 -0.35 7.16 6.27
CA LEU A 58 -0.57 7.08 7.72
C LEU A 58 0.76 7.23 8.49
N THR A 59 1.86 6.62 8.00
CA THR A 59 3.18 6.71 8.65
C THR A 59 3.88 8.02 8.30
N VAL A 60 4.00 8.36 7.02
CA VAL A 60 4.76 9.55 6.59
C VAL A 60 3.96 10.83 6.83
N GLY A 61 2.67 10.83 6.52
CA GLY A 61 1.85 12.04 6.57
C GLY A 61 1.26 12.35 7.93
N ILE A 62 0.72 11.34 8.62
CA ILE A 62 0.00 11.54 9.88
C ILE A 62 0.94 11.38 11.09
N LEU A 63 1.82 10.37 11.09
CA LEU A 63 2.80 10.15 12.14
C LEU A 63 4.04 11.05 11.98
N GLY A 64 4.39 11.46 10.74
CA GLY A 64 5.55 12.29 10.45
C GLY A 64 6.88 11.53 10.41
N GLU A 65 6.86 10.21 10.29
CA GLU A 65 8.05 9.38 10.27
C GLU A 65 8.29 8.81 8.85
N LEU A 66 9.44 9.14 8.26
CA LEU A 66 9.78 8.68 6.92
C LEU A 66 10.12 7.18 6.95
N SER A 67 9.39 6.38 6.18
CA SER A 67 9.62 4.94 6.04
C SER A 67 9.77 4.57 4.57
N LEU A 68 10.86 3.85 4.25
CA LEU A 68 11.15 3.31 2.92
C LEU A 68 11.07 1.77 2.88
N GLY A 69 10.56 1.14 3.94
CA GLY A 69 10.43 -0.33 4.03
C GLY A 69 9.07 -0.88 3.60
N HIS A 70 8.21 -0.07 3.01
CA HIS A 70 6.80 -0.43 2.78
C HIS A 70 6.63 -1.62 1.82
N ALA A 71 7.49 -1.72 0.80
CA ALA A 71 7.54 -2.88 -0.10
C ALA A 71 7.95 -4.18 0.62
N GLY A 72 8.73 -4.11 1.69
CA GLY A 72 9.07 -5.26 2.53
C GLY A 72 7.85 -5.83 3.27
N PHE A 73 6.98 -4.99 3.83
CA PHE A 73 5.72 -5.42 4.44
C PHE A 73 4.75 -5.99 3.40
N MET A 74 4.68 -5.37 2.23
CA MET A 74 3.94 -5.90 1.09
C MET A 74 4.46 -7.30 0.69
N CYS A 75 5.78 -7.49 0.63
CA CYS A 75 6.43 -8.76 0.31
C CYS A 75 6.08 -9.83 1.35
N ALA A 76 6.24 -9.53 2.64
CA ALA A 76 5.88 -10.44 3.74
C ALA A 76 4.42 -10.88 3.67
N GLY A 77 3.49 -9.95 3.44
CA GLY A 77 2.07 -10.25 3.26
C GLY A 77 1.79 -11.11 2.02
N ALA A 78 2.41 -10.79 0.88
CA ALA A 78 2.24 -11.50 -0.38
C ALA A 78 2.71 -12.96 -0.30
N PHE A 79 3.90 -13.20 0.24
CA PHE A 79 4.45 -14.55 0.31
C PHE A 79 3.79 -15.41 1.38
N SER A 80 3.46 -14.84 2.55
CA SER A 80 2.74 -15.58 3.60
C SER A 80 1.33 -15.99 3.16
N CYS A 81 0.61 -15.15 2.43
CA CYS A 81 -0.71 -15.51 1.93
C CYS A 81 -0.63 -16.55 0.80
N ALA A 82 0.35 -16.43 -0.11
CA ALA A 82 0.54 -17.41 -1.18
C ALA A 82 0.91 -18.78 -0.61
N PHE A 83 1.81 -18.81 0.39
CA PHE A 83 2.14 -20.03 1.12
C PHE A 83 0.91 -20.65 1.79
N PHE A 84 0.15 -19.86 2.55
CA PHE A 84 -1.09 -20.30 3.19
C PHE A 84 -2.09 -20.88 2.18
N ASN A 85 -2.24 -20.23 1.03
CA ASN A 85 -3.17 -20.67 0.00
C ASN A 85 -2.78 -22.04 -0.59
N HIS A 86 -1.49 -22.29 -0.78
CA HIS A 86 -0.98 -23.59 -1.22
C HIS A 86 -1.11 -24.65 -0.13
N ALA A 87 -0.73 -24.34 1.11
CA ALA A 87 -0.81 -25.26 2.25
C ALA A 87 -2.24 -25.74 2.53
N MET A 88 -3.23 -24.83 2.42
CA MET A 88 -4.64 -25.12 2.70
C MET A 88 -5.45 -25.58 1.47
N LYS A 89 -4.79 -25.83 0.33
CA LYS A 89 -5.48 -26.23 -0.91
C LYS A 89 -6.28 -27.53 -0.77
N ASN A 90 -5.76 -28.47 -0.02
CA ASN A 90 -6.40 -29.78 0.20
C ASN A 90 -7.44 -29.77 1.33
N VAL A 91 -7.39 -28.77 2.24
CA VAL A 91 -8.30 -28.65 3.39
C VAL A 91 -9.52 -27.80 3.03
N ILE A 92 -9.32 -26.71 2.30
CA ILE A 92 -10.40 -25.76 1.95
C ILE A 92 -10.58 -25.77 0.43
N ALA A 93 -11.63 -26.39 -0.05
CA ALA A 93 -11.90 -26.49 -1.48
C ALA A 93 -12.23 -25.14 -2.15
N SER A 94 -12.92 -24.22 -1.42
CA SER A 94 -13.34 -22.93 -1.96
C SER A 94 -12.18 -21.92 -2.05
N ASN A 95 -11.86 -21.49 -3.27
CA ASN A 95 -10.84 -20.46 -3.51
C ASN A 95 -11.17 -19.11 -2.87
N GLN A 96 -12.47 -18.76 -2.77
CA GLN A 96 -12.91 -17.49 -2.19
C GLN A 96 -12.71 -17.46 -0.67
N VAL A 97 -13.05 -18.55 0.03
CA VAL A 97 -12.84 -18.67 1.48
C VAL A 97 -11.34 -18.65 1.79
N ARG A 98 -10.53 -19.37 1.02
CA ARG A 98 -9.07 -19.34 1.18
C ARG A 98 -8.49 -17.93 0.97
N PHE A 99 -9.01 -17.19 0.00
CA PHE A 99 -8.58 -15.81 -0.24
C PHE A 99 -8.87 -14.91 0.97
N ILE A 100 -10.08 -14.99 1.55
CA ILE A 100 -10.45 -14.20 2.72
C ILE A 100 -9.55 -14.55 3.92
N LEU A 101 -9.32 -15.84 4.18
CA LEU A 101 -8.43 -16.28 5.26
C LEU A 101 -6.97 -15.85 4.99
N ALA A 102 -6.50 -15.99 3.75
CA ALA A 102 -5.17 -15.56 3.33
C ALA A 102 -4.96 -14.05 3.53
N LEU A 103 -6.02 -13.25 3.37
CA LEU A 103 -5.99 -11.81 3.62
C LEU A 103 -5.71 -11.50 5.10
N PHE A 104 -6.36 -12.20 6.02
CA PHE A 104 -6.09 -12.05 7.45
C PHE A 104 -4.69 -12.54 7.82
N VAL A 105 -4.22 -13.66 7.23
CA VAL A 105 -2.87 -14.17 7.46
C VAL A 105 -1.82 -13.18 6.96
N GLY A 106 -1.96 -12.67 5.73
CA GLY A 106 -1.02 -11.70 5.18
C GLY A 106 -0.98 -10.38 5.97
N ALA A 107 -2.15 -9.89 6.41
CA ALA A 107 -2.25 -8.72 7.27
C ALA A 107 -1.59 -8.94 8.64
N ALA A 108 -1.84 -10.11 9.27
CA ALA A 108 -1.28 -10.46 10.58
C ALA A 108 0.25 -10.63 10.52
N VAL A 109 0.78 -11.34 9.51
CA VAL A 109 2.22 -11.51 9.34
C VAL A 109 2.91 -10.16 9.12
N ALA A 110 2.37 -9.31 8.25
CA ALA A 110 2.91 -7.97 8.04
C ALA A 110 2.82 -7.10 9.31
N ALA A 111 1.78 -7.24 10.12
CA ALA A 111 1.66 -6.58 11.42
C ALA A 111 2.73 -7.05 12.41
N VAL A 112 2.99 -8.36 12.49
CA VAL A 112 4.06 -8.93 13.34
C VAL A 112 5.41 -8.38 12.93
N PHE A 113 5.73 -8.36 11.63
CA PHE A 113 6.95 -7.71 11.14
C PHE A 113 6.97 -6.21 11.47
N GLY A 114 5.82 -5.53 11.36
CA GLY A 114 5.68 -4.13 11.75
C GLY A 114 6.01 -3.88 13.22
N ILE A 115 5.57 -4.77 14.13
CA ILE A 115 5.90 -4.69 15.56
C ILE A 115 7.38 -5.00 15.79
N LEU A 116 7.88 -6.11 15.23
CA LEU A 116 9.24 -6.60 15.43
C LEU A 116 10.27 -5.52 15.04
N ILE A 117 10.04 -4.82 13.95
CA ILE A 117 10.91 -3.79 13.44
C ILE A 117 10.60 -2.44 14.05
N GLY A 118 9.32 -2.15 14.25
CA GLY A 118 8.89 -0.90 14.84
C GLY A 118 9.51 -0.64 16.21
N ILE A 119 9.68 -1.67 17.05
CA ILE A 119 10.27 -1.52 18.39
C ILE A 119 11.68 -0.93 18.35
N PRO A 120 12.66 -1.47 17.61
CA PRO A 120 14.00 -0.88 17.53
C PRO A 120 14.05 0.38 16.66
N VAL A 121 13.34 0.38 15.52
CA VAL A 121 13.48 1.41 14.50
C VAL A 121 12.83 2.74 14.90
N LEU A 122 11.70 2.72 15.59
CA LEU A 122 11.02 3.95 16.05
C LEU A 122 11.76 4.70 17.17
N ARG A 123 12.86 4.14 17.70
CA ARG A 123 13.80 4.85 18.60
C ARG A 123 14.73 5.78 17.81
N LEU A 124 14.96 5.49 16.52
CA LEU A 124 15.77 6.31 15.63
C LEU A 124 14.97 7.57 15.22
N LYS A 125 15.68 8.58 14.76
CA LYS A 125 15.09 9.86 14.36
C LYS A 125 15.48 10.22 12.93
N GLY A 126 14.59 10.91 12.23
CA GLY A 126 14.87 11.49 10.92
C GLY A 126 15.26 10.43 9.87
N ASP A 127 16.33 10.71 9.13
CA ASP A 127 16.76 9.92 7.98
C ASP A 127 17.25 8.51 8.34
N TYR A 128 17.76 8.32 9.57
CA TYR A 128 18.20 7.00 10.05
C TYR A 128 17.05 5.99 10.08
N LEU A 129 15.84 6.45 10.42
CA LEU A 129 14.65 5.61 10.38
C LEU A 129 14.33 5.14 8.96
N ALA A 130 14.44 6.05 7.98
CA ALA A 130 14.23 5.73 6.57
C ALA A 130 15.24 4.70 6.06
N ILE A 131 16.54 4.88 6.39
CA ILE A 131 17.62 3.99 5.97
C ILE A 131 17.40 2.57 6.54
N VAL A 132 17.09 2.47 7.84
CA VAL A 132 16.92 1.16 8.49
C VAL A 132 15.65 0.45 8.00
N THR A 133 14.55 1.18 7.76
CA THR A 133 13.34 0.58 7.17
C THR A 133 13.57 0.11 5.73
N LEU A 134 14.37 0.84 4.94
CA LEU A 134 14.78 0.42 3.60
C LEU A 134 15.61 -0.86 3.65
N ALA A 135 16.64 -0.89 4.50
CA ALA A 135 17.48 -2.07 4.70
C ALA A 135 16.65 -3.30 5.08
N PHE A 136 15.67 -3.11 5.99
CA PHE A 136 14.75 -4.16 6.36
C PHE A 136 13.92 -4.69 5.16
N GLY A 137 13.37 -3.81 4.33
CA GLY A 137 12.63 -4.21 3.14
C GLY A 137 13.49 -5.08 2.21
N GLU A 138 14.75 -4.71 2.01
CA GLU A 138 15.71 -5.48 1.23
C GLU A 138 16.08 -6.82 1.89
N ILE A 139 16.23 -6.85 3.23
CA ILE A 139 16.48 -8.09 3.98
C ILE A 139 15.32 -9.07 3.80
N VAL A 140 14.07 -8.64 3.98
CA VAL A 140 12.88 -9.51 3.80
C VAL A 140 12.85 -10.08 2.38
N LYS A 141 13.02 -9.25 1.37
CA LYS A 141 13.05 -9.67 -0.04
C LYS A 141 14.17 -10.70 -0.29
N ASN A 142 15.38 -10.45 0.20
CA ASN A 142 16.52 -11.34 -0.03
C ASN A 142 16.40 -12.65 0.75
N ILE A 143 15.83 -12.64 1.96
CA ILE A 143 15.52 -13.89 2.69
C ILE A 143 14.57 -14.75 1.85
N ILE A 144 13.51 -14.17 1.31
CA ILE A 144 12.54 -14.89 0.49
C ILE A 144 13.17 -15.45 -0.79
N ASN A 145 14.14 -14.74 -1.38
CA ASN A 145 14.85 -15.18 -2.59
C ASN A 145 15.77 -16.39 -2.36
N VAL A 146 16.21 -16.63 -1.14
CA VAL A 146 17.05 -17.81 -0.81
C VAL A 146 16.26 -18.87 -0.03
N LEU A 147 14.99 -18.62 0.27
CA LEU A 147 14.15 -19.49 1.06
C LEU A 147 13.50 -20.57 0.18
N TYR A 148 13.69 -21.83 0.56
CA TYR A 148 12.98 -22.97 0.00
C TYR A 148 12.05 -23.53 1.06
N VAL A 149 10.78 -23.68 0.75
CA VAL A 149 9.78 -24.24 1.66
C VAL A 149 8.94 -25.27 0.92
N GLY A 150 8.83 -26.43 1.52
CA GLY A 150 8.00 -27.53 1.04
C GLY A 150 7.12 -28.08 2.14
N ILE A 151 6.05 -28.76 1.76
CA ILE A 151 5.13 -29.44 2.67
C ILE A 151 5.00 -30.88 2.21
N ASP A 152 5.09 -31.80 3.16
CA ASP A 152 4.78 -33.22 2.97
C ASP A 152 3.87 -33.72 4.09
N GLY A 153 3.58 -35.05 4.12
CA GLY A 153 2.79 -35.68 5.18
C GLY A 153 3.36 -35.55 6.59
N ASN A 154 4.66 -35.23 6.73
CA ASN A 154 5.36 -35.09 8.01
C ASN A 154 5.40 -33.65 8.52
N GLY A 155 5.05 -32.66 7.67
CA GLY A 155 5.01 -31.25 8.06
C GLY A 155 5.63 -30.27 7.09
N ILE A 156 6.11 -29.15 7.62
CA ILE A 156 6.73 -28.05 6.84
C ILE A 156 8.25 -28.21 6.90
N HIS A 157 8.88 -28.31 5.75
CA HIS A 157 10.33 -28.35 5.58
C HIS A 157 10.85 -27.02 5.04
N VAL A 158 11.91 -26.50 5.67
CA VAL A 158 12.50 -25.21 5.32
C VAL A 158 14.00 -25.39 5.06
N SER A 159 14.49 -24.83 3.97
CA SER A 159 15.92 -24.81 3.63
C SER A 159 16.31 -23.48 3.02
N MET A 160 17.57 -23.07 3.16
CA MET A 160 18.17 -21.90 2.52
C MET A 160 19.24 -22.25 1.49
N LYS A 161 19.30 -23.52 1.04
CA LYS A 161 20.33 -23.97 0.07
C LYS A 161 19.70 -24.31 -1.27
N ASP A 162 18.93 -25.38 -1.31
CA ASP A 162 18.34 -25.93 -2.54
C ASP A 162 17.10 -26.79 -2.23
N VAL A 163 16.41 -27.23 -3.29
CA VAL A 163 15.24 -28.11 -3.18
C VAL A 163 15.61 -29.49 -2.63
N ALA A 164 16.79 -30.02 -2.98
CA ALA A 164 17.23 -31.34 -2.54
C ALA A 164 17.43 -31.37 -1.01
N SER A 165 17.86 -30.25 -0.41
CA SER A 165 18.08 -30.15 1.03
C SER A 165 16.79 -30.15 1.87
N LEU A 166 15.62 -29.99 1.25
CA LEU A 166 14.31 -30.10 1.93
C LEU A 166 13.99 -31.53 2.36
N LYS A 167 14.61 -32.57 1.74
CA LYS A 167 14.40 -33.99 2.04
C LYS A 167 12.91 -34.38 2.14
N LEU A 168 12.11 -33.89 1.19
CA LEU A 168 10.68 -34.14 1.14
C LEU A 168 10.39 -35.62 0.85
N ALA A 169 9.31 -36.16 1.40
CA ALA A 169 8.79 -37.47 1.06
C ALA A 169 8.31 -37.50 -0.42
N ALA A 170 8.02 -38.67 -0.95
CA ALA A 170 7.65 -38.87 -2.37
C ALA A 170 6.39 -38.07 -2.79
N ASP A 171 5.50 -37.77 -1.85
CA ASP A 171 4.29 -36.97 -2.00
C ASP A 171 4.47 -35.46 -1.68
N GLY A 172 5.68 -35.07 -1.28
CA GLY A 172 5.99 -33.69 -0.87
C GLY A 172 5.93 -32.68 -2.02
N GLN A 173 5.37 -31.51 -1.75
CA GLN A 173 5.27 -30.40 -2.70
C GLN A 173 6.15 -29.23 -2.27
N VAL A 174 7.00 -28.74 -3.19
CA VAL A 174 7.77 -27.52 -2.96
C VAL A 174 6.90 -26.31 -3.29
N ILE A 175 6.65 -25.44 -2.32
CA ILE A 175 5.81 -24.24 -2.47
C ILE A 175 6.66 -23.02 -2.82
N ILE A 176 7.68 -22.72 -2.03
CA ILE A 176 8.60 -21.60 -2.27
C ILE A 176 9.89 -22.18 -2.86
N LYS A 177 10.28 -21.66 -4.03
CA LYS A 177 11.44 -22.14 -4.79
C LYS A 177 12.54 -21.05 -4.89
N GLY A 178 12.88 -20.42 -3.78
CA GLY A 178 13.90 -19.37 -3.74
C GLY A 178 13.58 -18.24 -4.73
N ALA A 179 14.52 -17.89 -5.60
CA ALA A 179 14.39 -16.80 -6.57
C ALA A 179 13.26 -17.01 -7.61
N GLN A 180 12.83 -18.26 -7.87
CA GLN A 180 11.66 -18.53 -8.72
C GLN A 180 10.33 -18.16 -8.01
N GLY A 181 10.36 -18.05 -6.69
CA GLY A 181 9.20 -17.70 -5.88
C GLY A 181 8.15 -18.79 -5.79
N ILE A 182 6.88 -18.41 -5.83
CA ILE A 182 5.70 -19.30 -5.75
C ILE A 182 5.00 -19.30 -7.10
N THR A 183 4.74 -20.48 -7.65
CA THR A 183 4.01 -20.66 -8.91
C THR A 183 2.65 -21.29 -8.66
N GLY A 184 1.64 -20.97 -9.52
CA GLY A 184 0.32 -21.59 -9.43
C GLY A 184 -0.61 -20.98 -8.39
N THR A 185 -0.36 -19.75 -7.95
CA THR A 185 -1.29 -19.00 -7.10
C THR A 185 -2.60 -18.76 -7.86
N PRO A 186 -3.77 -19.09 -7.27
CA PRO A 186 -5.05 -18.90 -7.94
C PRO A 186 -5.32 -17.40 -8.13
N LYS A 187 -5.67 -17.00 -9.36
CA LYS A 187 -6.05 -15.62 -9.69
C LYS A 187 -7.46 -15.31 -9.20
N THR A 188 -7.61 -15.04 -7.92
CA THR A 188 -8.91 -14.70 -7.32
C THR A 188 -9.10 -13.19 -7.17
N ALA A 189 -8.03 -12.39 -7.30
CA ALA A 189 -8.12 -10.95 -7.21
C ALA A 189 -8.88 -10.38 -8.41
N THR A 190 -10.03 -9.76 -8.14
CA THR A 190 -10.84 -9.02 -9.12
C THR A 190 -10.82 -7.53 -8.80
N PHE A 191 -11.14 -6.70 -9.78
CA PHE A 191 -11.22 -5.25 -9.56
C PHE A 191 -12.22 -4.89 -8.45
N THR A 192 -13.37 -5.59 -8.40
CA THR A 192 -14.38 -5.38 -7.35
C THR A 192 -13.83 -5.67 -5.96
N ILE A 193 -13.10 -6.78 -5.77
CA ILE A 193 -12.42 -7.10 -4.51
C ILE A 193 -11.38 -6.01 -4.17
N GLY A 194 -10.61 -5.57 -5.17
CA GLY A 194 -9.64 -4.48 -5.00
C GLY A 194 -10.28 -3.20 -4.48
N ILE A 195 -11.41 -2.77 -5.05
CA ILE A 195 -12.15 -1.57 -4.60
C ILE A 195 -12.72 -1.75 -3.18
N ILE A 196 -13.25 -2.94 -2.85
CA ILE A 196 -13.73 -3.22 -1.48
C ILE A 196 -12.59 -3.07 -0.48
N LEU A 197 -11.39 -3.57 -0.81
CA LEU A 197 -10.21 -3.44 0.06
C LEU A 197 -9.70 -2.00 0.15
N VAL A 198 -9.77 -1.21 -0.93
CA VAL A 198 -9.49 0.25 -0.90
C VAL A 198 -10.46 0.95 0.04
N LEU A 199 -11.77 0.68 -0.08
CA LEU A 199 -12.79 1.28 0.80
C LEU A 199 -12.59 0.88 2.27
N LEU A 200 -12.26 -0.39 2.53
CA LEU A 200 -11.93 -0.88 3.87
C LEU A 200 -10.68 -0.17 4.43
N THR A 201 -9.63 -0.02 3.62
CA THR A 201 -8.41 0.70 4.00
C THR A 201 -8.71 2.16 4.33
N LEU A 202 -9.48 2.84 3.49
CA LEU A 202 -9.93 4.21 3.75
C LEU A 202 -10.76 4.31 5.03
N PHE A 203 -11.66 3.36 5.26
CA PHE A 203 -12.47 3.30 6.48
C PHE A 203 -11.58 3.20 7.73
N ILE A 204 -10.61 2.28 7.74
CA ILE A 204 -9.68 2.11 8.86
C ILE A 204 -8.86 3.39 9.07
N VAL A 205 -8.21 3.90 8.02
CA VAL A 205 -7.30 5.06 8.12
C VAL A 205 -8.04 6.34 8.50
N LEU A 206 -9.18 6.65 7.87
CA LEU A 206 -9.95 7.85 8.20
C LEU A 206 -10.55 7.80 9.62
N ASN A 207 -10.97 6.63 10.09
CA ASN A 207 -11.43 6.46 11.46
C ASN A 207 -10.31 6.65 12.47
N ILE A 208 -9.10 6.13 12.18
CA ILE A 208 -7.92 6.33 13.04
C ILE A 208 -7.59 7.82 13.12
N ILE A 209 -7.48 8.52 11.99
CA ILE A 209 -7.14 9.95 11.94
C ILE A 209 -8.14 10.79 12.76
N ASN A 210 -9.42 10.49 12.66
CA ASN A 210 -10.47 11.25 13.36
C ASN A 210 -10.70 10.78 14.81
N SER A 211 -10.03 9.73 15.29
CA SER A 211 -10.14 9.18 16.64
C SER A 211 -9.32 9.98 17.66
N ARG A 212 -9.44 9.60 18.95
CA ARG A 212 -8.57 10.12 20.02
C ARG A 212 -7.11 9.73 19.77
N THR A 213 -6.89 8.52 19.28
CA THR A 213 -5.58 7.97 18.89
C THR A 213 -4.92 8.80 17.79
N GLY A 214 -5.65 9.13 16.72
CA GLY A 214 -5.12 9.94 15.63
C GLY A 214 -4.70 11.35 16.08
N ARG A 215 -5.46 11.97 16.99
CA ARG A 215 -5.06 13.24 17.58
C ARG A 215 -3.80 13.16 18.41
N ALA A 216 -3.61 12.06 19.17
CA ALA A 216 -2.38 11.83 19.91
C ALA A 216 -1.17 11.63 18.96
N ILE A 217 -1.36 10.89 17.84
CA ILE A 217 -0.33 10.70 16.82
C ILE A 217 0.06 12.04 16.19
N MET A 218 -0.92 12.88 15.81
CA MET A 218 -0.64 14.20 15.24
C MET A 218 0.05 15.13 16.24
N ALA A 219 -0.33 15.09 17.51
CA ALA A 219 0.34 15.87 18.57
C ALA A 219 1.82 15.47 18.70
N ILE A 220 2.14 14.17 18.61
CA ILE A 220 3.52 13.67 18.62
C ILE A 220 4.32 14.18 17.41
N ARG A 221 3.68 14.20 16.22
CA ARG A 221 4.28 14.73 15.01
C ARG A 221 4.60 16.21 15.12
N ASP A 222 3.65 16.99 15.65
CA ASP A 222 3.76 18.45 15.70
C ASP A 222 4.80 18.89 16.77
N ASN A 223 4.74 18.32 17.97
CA ASN A 223 5.78 18.55 19.01
C ASN A 223 5.86 17.37 19.98
N ARG A 224 6.92 16.56 19.82
CA ARG A 224 7.16 15.38 20.63
C ARG A 224 7.29 15.69 22.12
N ILE A 225 8.03 16.75 22.49
CA ILE A 225 8.31 17.11 23.88
C ILE A 225 7.02 17.57 24.58
N ALA A 226 6.24 18.41 23.90
CA ALA A 226 4.94 18.86 24.42
C ALA A 226 3.94 17.71 24.56
N ALA A 227 3.93 16.74 23.63
CA ALA A 227 3.07 15.56 23.73
C ALA A 227 3.44 14.68 24.95
N GLU A 228 4.76 14.52 25.20
CA GLU A 228 5.26 13.75 26.34
C GLU A 228 4.93 14.42 27.67
N SER A 229 5.04 15.75 27.75
CA SER A 229 4.73 16.51 28.99
C SER A 229 3.27 16.43 29.43
N VAL A 230 2.34 16.21 28.49
CA VAL A 230 0.91 15.97 28.79
C VAL A 230 0.56 14.47 28.97
N GLY A 231 1.57 13.60 29.11
CA GLY A 231 1.42 12.18 29.42
C GLY A 231 1.10 11.26 28.23
N ILE A 232 1.32 11.72 26.97
CA ILE A 232 1.14 10.87 25.81
C ILE A 232 2.33 9.91 25.66
N ASN A 233 2.06 8.60 25.67
CA ASN A 233 3.10 7.58 25.46
C ASN A 233 3.50 7.51 23.99
N ILE A 234 4.61 8.15 23.65
CA ILE A 234 5.13 8.31 22.28
C ILE A 234 5.34 6.95 21.60
N THR A 235 6.04 6.04 22.27
CA THR A 235 6.38 4.72 21.70
C THR A 235 5.14 3.92 21.35
N LYS A 236 4.13 3.89 22.23
CA LYS A 236 2.88 3.17 22.01
C LYS A 236 2.13 3.67 20.77
N TYR A 237 1.96 4.99 20.65
CA TYR A 237 1.20 5.57 19.54
C TYR A 237 1.94 5.48 18.20
N LYS A 238 3.27 5.67 18.20
CA LYS A 238 4.12 5.47 17.02
C LYS A 238 4.06 4.02 16.54
N LEU A 239 4.28 3.07 17.45
CA LEU A 239 4.26 1.64 17.14
C LEU A 239 2.90 1.20 16.59
N MET A 240 1.81 1.70 17.18
CA MET A 240 0.46 1.39 16.72
C MET A 240 0.21 1.90 15.29
N ALA A 241 0.55 3.15 14.99
CA ALA A 241 0.40 3.71 13.65
C ALA A 241 1.23 2.95 12.61
N PHE A 242 2.48 2.63 12.96
CA PHE A 242 3.41 1.89 12.12
C PHE A 242 2.93 0.46 11.85
N THR A 243 2.46 -0.24 12.88
CA THR A 243 1.93 -1.61 12.76
C THR A 243 0.67 -1.67 11.91
N ILE A 244 -0.26 -0.73 12.07
CA ILE A 244 -1.47 -0.67 11.23
C ILE A 244 -1.09 -0.38 9.78
N SER A 245 -0.17 0.54 9.54
CA SER A 245 0.34 0.85 8.21
C SER A 245 0.99 -0.39 7.55
N ALA A 246 1.83 -1.13 8.29
CA ALA A 246 2.44 -2.38 7.85
C ALA A 246 1.39 -3.46 7.55
N SER A 247 0.38 -3.62 8.39
CA SER A 247 -0.73 -4.57 8.19
C SER A 247 -1.50 -4.27 6.90
N LEU A 248 -1.82 -3.00 6.64
CA LEU A 248 -2.49 -2.59 5.40
C LEU A 248 -1.60 -2.79 4.17
N ALA A 249 -0.27 -2.60 4.29
CA ALA A 249 0.66 -2.95 3.23
C ALA A 249 0.67 -4.47 2.96
N GLY A 250 0.53 -5.29 4.00
CA GLY A 250 0.34 -6.74 3.88
C GLY A 250 -0.92 -7.09 3.10
N VAL A 251 -2.05 -6.43 3.39
CA VAL A 251 -3.31 -6.58 2.63
C VAL A 251 -3.12 -6.27 1.15
N ALA A 252 -2.40 -5.18 0.83
CA ALA A 252 -2.05 -4.85 -0.55
C ALA A 252 -1.19 -5.94 -1.19
N GLY A 253 -0.27 -6.54 -0.43
CA GLY A 253 0.54 -7.68 -0.86
C GLY A 253 -0.29 -8.91 -1.21
N VAL A 254 -1.31 -9.23 -0.40
CA VAL A 254 -2.25 -10.32 -0.68
C VAL A 254 -3.00 -10.09 -1.99
N LEU A 255 -3.52 -8.89 -2.19
CA LEU A 255 -4.21 -8.52 -3.43
C LEU A 255 -3.29 -8.65 -4.65
N TYR A 256 -2.04 -8.21 -4.51
CA TYR A 256 -1.02 -8.31 -5.55
C TYR A 256 -0.67 -9.77 -5.88
N ALA A 257 -0.46 -10.63 -4.86
CA ALA A 257 -0.13 -12.03 -5.04
C ALA A 257 -1.21 -12.81 -5.79
N HIS A 258 -2.49 -12.55 -5.50
CA HIS A 258 -3.61 -13.20 -6.16
C HIS A 258 -3.96 -12.63 -7.54
N ASN A 259 -3.30 -11.58 -7.98
CA ASN A 259 -3.37 -11.05 -9.34
C ASN A 259 -2.36 -11.73 -10.29
N LEU A 260 -1.28 -12.31 -9.73
CA LEU A 260 -0.20 -12.92 -10.49
C LEU A 260 -0.29 -14.44 -10.46
N ALA A 261 0.06 -15.09 -11.57
CA ALA A 261 0.19 -16.55 -11.62
C ALA A 261 1.51 -17.04 -10.98
N THR A 262 2.53 -16.20 -11.02
CA THR A 262 3.86 -16.45 -10.45
C THR A 262 4.25 -15.25 -9.60
N LEU A 263 4.55 -15.48 -8.34
CA LEU A 263 4.97 -14.49 -7.37
C LEU A 263 6.47 -14.66 -7.10
N ALA A 264 7.31 -13.77 -7.62
CA ALA A 264 8.75 -13.76 -7.38
C ALA A 264 9.17 -12.50 -6.63
N ALA A 265 10.08 -12.61 -5.67
CA ALA A 265 10.59 -11.50 -4.88
C ALA A 265 11.64 -10.69 -5.66
N THR A 266 11.22 -10.10 -6.79
CA THR A 266 12.11 -9.32 -7.65
C THR A 266 12.37 -7.93 -7.09
N PRO A 267 13.53 -7.31 -7.37
CA PRO A 267 13.84 -5.93 -6.98
C PRO A 267 12.80 -4.92 -7.51
N LYS A 268 12.19 -5.21 -8.66
CA LYS A 268 11.18 -4.34 -9.28
C LYS A 268 9.84 -4.36 -8.53
N SER A 269 9.43 -5.52 -8.00
CA SER A 269 8.11 -5.67 -7.36
C SER A 269 8.12 -5.44 -5.85
N PHE A 270 9.22 -5.80 -5.17
CA PHE A 270 9.31 -5.79 -3.70
C PHE A 270 10.59 -5.15 -3.18
N GLY A 271 11.44 -4.61 -4.05
CA GLY A 271 12.69 -3.95 -3.65
C GLY A 271 12.51 -2.48 -3.31
N TYR A 272 13.64 -1.82 -3.06
CA TYR A 272 13.72 -0.39 -2.71
C TYR A 272 13.06 0.51 -3.77
N ASN A 273 13.17 0.16 -5.06
CA ASN A 273 12.52 0.91 -6.14
C ASN A 273 11.01 1.03 -5.92
N MET A 274 10.37 -0.05 -5.49
CA MET A 274 8.94 -0.06 -5.21
C MET A 274 8.60 0.78 -3.98
N SER A 275 9.42 0.70 -2.91
CA SER A 275 9.24 1.55 -1.73
C SER A 275 9.35 3.04 -2.06
N ILE A 276 10.33 3.43 -2.89
CA ILE A 276 10.49 4.81 -3.35
C ILE A 276 9.28 5.23 -4.19
N MET A 277 8.78 4.37 -5.07
CA MET A 277 7.60 4.68 -5.90
C MET A 277 6.35 4.94 -5.07
N ILE A 278 6.12 4.12 -4.03
CA ILE A 278 5.02 4.34 -3.08
C ILE A 278 5.20 5.68 -2.34
N LEU A 279 6.43 6.01 -1.93
CA LEU A 279 6.72 7.31 -1.31
C LEU A 279 6.43 8.47 -2.27
N VAL A 280 6.79 8.34 -3.54
CA VAL A 280 6.49 9.35 -4.58
C VAL A 280 4.99 9.58 -4.69
N PHE A 281 4.15 8.55 -4.62
CA PHE A 281 2.69 8.71 -4.60
C PHE A 281 2.22 9.57 -3.42
N VAL A 282 2.81 9.37 -2.24
CA VAL A 282 2.47 10.14 -1.04
C VAL A 282 2.95 11.57 -1.12
N VAL A 283 4.19 11.79 -1.56
CA VAL A 283 4.80 13.13 -1.66
C VAL A 283 4.08 13.98 -2.72
N LEU A 284 3.86 13.43 -3.91
CA LEU A 284 3.17 14.14 -5.00
C LEU A 284 1.68 14.38 -4.68
N GLY A 285 1.05 13.42 -3.98
CA GLY A 285 -0.33 13.60 -3.51
C GLY A 285 -0.47 14.60 -2.36
N GLY A 286 0.65 14.96 -1.74
CA GLY A 286 0.73 15.83 -0.57
C GLY A 286 0.77 15.02 0.73
N ILE A 287 1.85 15.21 1.49
CA ILE A 287 2.07 14.55 2.78
C ILE A 287 0.93 14.89 3.74
N GLY A 288 0.29 13.86 4.30
CA GLY A 288 -0.86 14.01 5.18
C GLY A 288 -2.22 14.17 4.47
N ASN A 289 -2.23 14.27 3.13
CA ASN A 289 -3.45 14.36 2.34
C ASN A 289 -3.80 12.99 1.72
N ILE A 290 -4.69 12.24 2.37
CA ILE A 290 -5.09 10.89 1.93
C ILE A 290 -5.69 10.90 0.51
N ARG A 291 -6.53 11.90 0.18
CA ARG A 291 -7.14 12.00 -1.15
C ARG A 291 -6.11 12.25 -2.24
N GLY A 292 -5.18 13.17 -1.96
CA GLY A 292 -4.11 13.49 -2.89
C GLY A 292 -3.23 12.28 -3.18
N SER A 293 -2.82 11.52 -2.16
CA SER A 293 -2.00 10.31 -2.34
C SER A 293 -2.72 9.23 -3.13
N MET A 294 -4.03 9.06 -2.92
CA MET A 294 -4.85 8.14 -3.69
C MET A 294 -4.92 8.55 -5.17
N ILE A 295 -5.19 9.82 -5.46
CA ILE A 295 -5.24 10.35 -6.83
C ILE A 295 -3.87 10.25 -7.50
N ALA A 296 -2.79 10.59 -6.79
CA ALA A 296 -1.43 10.47 -7.30
C ALA A 296 -1.08 9.02 -7.63
N ALA A 297 -1.43 8.06 -6.76
CA ALA A 297 -1.21 6.64 -7.03
C ALA A 297 -1.93 6.18 -8.30
N VAL A 298 -3.18 6.60 -8.49
CA VAL A 298 -3.96 6.29 -9.70
C VAL A 298 -3.30 6.89 -10.95
N ILE A 299 -3.02 8.19 -10.94
CA ILE A 299 -2.44 8.89 -12.09
C ILE A 299 -1.08 8.31 -12.45
N LEU A 300 -0.18 8.15 -11.46
CA LEU A 300 1.19 7.69 -11.71
C LEU A 300 1.26 6.22 -12.11
N THR A 301 0.27 5.41 -11.73
CA THR A 301 0.17 4.02 -12.19
C THR A 301 -0.37 3.93 -13.62
N LEU A 302 -1.31 4.78 -13.99
CA LEU A 302 -1.88 4.80 -15.35
C LEU A 302 -0.96 5.47 -16.37
N LEU A 303 -0.21 6.49 -15.97
CA LEU A 303 0.62 7.29 -16.85
C LEU A 303 1.60 6.48 -17.71
N PRO A 304 2.43 5.55 -17.17
CA PRO A 304 3.34 4.74 -17.97
C PRO A 304 2.64 3.86 -19.00
N GLU A 305 1.40 3.47 -18.73
CA GLU A 305 0.64 2.64 -19.65
C GLU A 305 -0.04 3.46 -20.76
N MET A 306 -0.51 4.65 -20.44
CA MET A 306 -1.01 5.59 -21.43
C MET A 306 0.11 6.03 -22.40
N LEU A 307 1.34 6.13 -21.90
CA LEU A 307 2.53 6.47 -22.69
C LEU A 307 3.12 5.27 -23.45
N ARG A 308 2.48 4.09 -23.39
CA ARG A 308 3.00 2.88 -24.03
C ARG A 308 3.17 3.01 -25.54
N SER A 309 2.34 3.81 -26.19
CA SER A 309 2.45 4.08 -27.62
C SER A 309 3.73 4.82 -28.02
N LEU A 310 4.39 5.49 -27.07
CA LEU A 310 5.62 6.24 -27.28
C LEU A 310 6.91 5.40 -27.12
N ASN A 311 6.79 4.07 -26.98
CA ASN A 311 7.89 3.10 -26.94
C ASN A 311 9.10 3.55 -26.08
N ASN A 312 10.24 3.85 -26.71
CA ASN A 312 11.51 4.16 -26.04
C ASN A 312 11.47 5.47 -25.24
N TYR A 313 10.64 6.43 -25.61
CA TYR A 313 10.53 7.72 -24.92
C TYR A 313 9.64 7.68 -23.69
N ARG A 314 8.93 6.57 -23.44
CA ARG A 314 7.98 6.42 -22.34
C ARG A 314 8.59 6.75 -20.98
N MET A 315 9.78 6.20 -20.68
CA MET A 315 10.45 6.42 -19.40
C MET A 315 10.98 7.84 -19.24
N LEU A 316 11.46 8.44 -20.32
CA LEU A 316 11.91 9.83 -20.33
C LEU A 316 10.75 10.79 -20.07
N ILE A 317 9.64 10.63 -20.79
CA ILE A 317 8.46 11.46 -20.60
C ILE A 317 7.88 11.28 -19.20
N TYR A 318 7.83 10.03 -18.68
CA TYR A 318 7.41 9.77 -17.32
C TYR A 318 8.27 10.52 -16.28
N ALA A 319 9.61 10.50 -16.45
CA ALA A 319 10.52 11.21 -15.54
C ALA A 319 10.30 12.73 -15.61
N VAL A 320 10.15 13.30 -16.82
CA VAL A 320 9.88 14.74 -17.01
C VAL A 320 8.54 15.12 -16.36
N VAL A 321 7.47 14.34 -16.57
CA VAL A 321 6.17 14.59 -15.96
C VAL A 321 6.25 14.53 -14.42
N LEU A 322 7.00 13.59 -13.85
CA LEU A 322 7.22 13.51 -12.40
C LEU A 322 7.89 14.79 -11.87
N ILE A 323 8.97 15.24 -12.52
CA ILE A 323 9.69 16.46 -12.14
C ILE A 323 8.77 17.68 -12.21
N VAL A 324 8.04 17.84 -13.32
CA VAL A 324 7.08 18.94 -13.49
C VAL A 324 5.98 18.90 -12.44
N MET A 325 5.39 17.74 -12.17
CA MET A 325 4.39 17.59 -11.11
C MET A 325 4.94 17.93 -9.74
N MET A 326 6.17 17.50 -9.43
CA MET A 326 6.82 17.82 -8.18
C MET A 326 7.06 19.32 -8.02
N LEU A 327 7.56 19.99 -9.06
CA LEU A 327 7.76 21.45 -9.08
C LEU A 327 6.43 22.20 -8.90
N LEU A 328 5.38 21.78 -9.60
CA LEU A 328 4.05 22.38 -9.47
C LEU A 328 3.40 22.16 -8.10
N THR A 329 3.69 21.04 -7.46
CA THR A 329 3.10 20.72 -6.13
C THR A 329 3.86 21.38 -4.99
N SER A 330 5.19 21.46 -5.07
CA SER A 330 6.08 21.94 -3.99
C SER A 330 6.46 23.42 -4.13
N SER A 331 6.31 24.05 -5.30
CA SER A 331 6.71 25.44 -5.50
C SER A 331 5.81 26.40 -4.71
N PRO A 332 6.37 27.34 -3.93
CA PRO A 332 5.61 28.37 -3.21
C PRO A 332 4.71 29.20 -4.15
N LYS A 333 5.22 29.53 -5.34
CA LYS A 333 4.46 30.25 -6.37
C LYS A 333 3.25 29.46 -6.87
N ALA A 334 3.39 28.13 -7.06
CA ALA A 334 2.29 27.28 -7.49
C ALA A 334 1.22 27.13 -6.39
N ILE A 335 1.62 27.10 -5.12
CA ILE A 335 0.71 27.10 -3.98
C ILE A 335 -0.08 28.42 -3.92
N GLU A 336 0.57 29.56 -4.15
CA GLU A 336 -0.05 30.88 -4.18
C GLU A 336 -1.04 31.02 -5.35
N VAL A 337 -0.65 30.62 -6.56
CA VAL A 337 -1.52 30.61 -7.75
C VAL A 337 -2.75 29.72 -7.53
N ARG A 338 -2.55 28.53 -6.96
CA ARG A 338 -3.64 27.63 -6.60
C ARG A 338 -4.59 28.26 -5.56
N GLY A 339 -4.03 28.98 -4.58
CA GLY A 339 -4.82 29.75 -3.60
C GLY A 339 -5.65 30.85 -4.27
N ARG A 340 -5.08 31.59 -5.21
CA ARG A 340 -5.79 32.64 -5.97
C ARG A 340 -6.91 32.07 -6.86
N ILE A 341 -6.64 30.97 -7.57
CA ILE A 341 -7.67 30.29 -8.39
C ILE A 341 -8.83 29.80 -7.50
N PHE A 342 -8.53 29.16 -6.37
CA PHE A 342 -9.57 28.66 -5.46
C PHE A 342 -10.38 29.78 -4.79
N SER A 343 -9.75 30.91 -4.48
CA SER A 343 -10.45 32.08 -3.94
C SER A 343 -11.33 32.75 -4.98
N SER A 344 -10.91 32.80 -6.25
CA SER A 344 -11.70 33.33 -7.35
C SER A 344 -12.96 32.47 -7.62
N PHE A 345 -12.84 31.14 -7.57
CA PHE A 345 -13.99 30.24 -7.68
C PHE A 345 -14.96 30.38 -6.49
N ARG A 346 -14.44 30.65 -5.30
CA ARG A 346 -15.26 30.84 -4.09
C ARG A 346 -16.01 32.18 -4.11
N LYS A 347 -15.40 33.24 -4.66
CA LYS A 347 -16.04 34.57 -4.86
C LYS A 347 -17.19 34.47 -5.87
N LYS A 348 -16.98 33.81 -7.00
CA LYS A 348 -18.03 33.60 -8.01
C LYS A 348 -19.26 32.83 -7.48
N LYS A 349 -19.08 31.97 -6.49
CA LYS A 349 -20.19 31.20 -5.88
C LYS A 349 -21.02 32.03 -4.88
N THR A 350 -20.39 33.01 -4.24
CA THR A 350 -21.11 33.95 -3.34
C THR A 350 -21.80 35.08 -4.08
N GLU A 351 -21.33 35.45 -5.26
CA GLU A 351 -21.98 36.49 -6.11
C GLU A 351 -23.11 35.92 -7.00
N GLY A 352 -23.25 34.59 -7.09
CA GLY A 352 -24.37 33.94 -7.79
C GLY A 352 -25.52 33.50 -6.89
N GLU A 353 -25.40 33.68 -5.56
CA GLU A 353 -26.44 33.39 -4.56
C GLU A 353 -27.02 34.67 -3.92
N ALA A 354 -26.64 35.85 -4.39
CA ALA A 354 -27.21 37.14 -4.09
C ALA A 354 -27.99 37.64 -5.30
#